data_e85dd2ce33a34a033103259a5949baea
#
_entry.id   e85dd2ce33a34a033103259a5949baea
#
_cell.length_a   1.000
_cell.length_b   1.000
_cell.length_c   1.000
_cell.angle_alpha   90.00
_cell.angle_beta   90.00
_cell.angle_gamma   90.00
#
_symmetry.space_group_name_H-M   'P 1'
#
loop_
_entity.id
_entity.type
_entity.pdbx_description
1 polymer ?
#
loop_
_entity_poly.entity_id
_entity_poly.type
_entity_poly.pdbx_seq_one_letter_code
_entity_poly.pdbx_strand_id
1 'polypeptide(L)'
;MSASLTIQLIAILISVACSLLGVFLVLRSMSMLTDAISHTVLLGIVLSFFITHKLDSPLLIVGATLTGLLTVYLVEVLSDSKLVKEDAAIGIVLSILFSVAVILISKYTANIHLDIDTVLLGEIAFAPFHTTEIFGFKIATGLVNGFAILVVNLLFITLFFIKFYNTIFLFHLYKF
;
A
#
# COMPACT_ATOMS: atom_id res chain seq x y z
N MET A 1 8.40 1.55 -27.20
CA MET A 1 7.36 2.51 -26.69
C MET A 1 8.06 3.81 -26.31
N SER A 2 7.43 4.97 -26.51
CA SER A 2 8.00 6.21 -25.97
C SER A 2 7.93 6.21 -24.43
N ALA A 3 8.91 6.84 -23.77
CA ALA A 3 8.94 6.93 -22.31
C ALA A 3 7.63 7.53 -21.74
N SER A 4 7.11 8.55 -22.41
CA SER A 4 5.84 9.20 -22.02
C SER A 4 4.65 8.23 -22.04
N LEU A 5 4.50 7.40 -23.08
CA LEU A 5 3.42 6.41 -23.15
C LEU A 5 3.56 5.35 -22.04
N THR A 6 4.79 4.94 -21.72
CA THR A 6 5.05 3.97 -20.65
C THR A 6 4.62 4.52 -19.30
N ILE A 7 4.97 5.79 -19.00
CA ILE A 7 4.56 6.47 -17.76
C ILE A 7 3.04 6.55 -17.66
N GLN A 8 2.36 6.97 -18.74
CA GLN A 8 0.91 7.08 -18.77
C GLN A 8 0.22 5.73 -18.52
N LEU A 9 0.70 4.65 -19.16
CA LEU A 9 0.15 3.32 -18.96
C LEU A 9 0.35 2.80 -17.53
N ILE A 10 1.52 3.04 -16.94
CA ILE A 10 1.78 2.70 -15.54
C ILE A 10 0.82 3.45 -14.63
N ALA A 11 0.67 4.76 -14.82
CA ALA A 11 -0.23 5.59 -14.03
C ALA A 11 -1.69 5.13 -14.12
N ILE A 12 -2.17 4.82 -15.32
CA ILE A 12 -3.54 4.32 -15.54
C ILE A 12 -3.73 2.96 -14.83
N LEU A 13 -2.80 2.02 -15.00
CA LEU A 13 -2.88 0.69 -14.37
C LEU A 13 -2.95 0.78 -12.84
N ILE A 14 -2.06 1.57 -12.25
CA ILE A 14 -2.04 1.76 -10.79
C ILE A 14 -3.30 2.45 -10.31
N SER A 15 -3.76 3.52 -11.00
CA SER A 15 -4.98 4.23 -10.64
C SER A 15 -6.21 3.34 -10.67
N VAL A 16 -6.35 2.50 -11.70
CA VAL A 16 -7.45 1.52 -11.80
C VAL A 16 -7.35 0.50 -10.67
N ALA A 17 -6.17 -0.05 -10.42
CA ALA A 17 -5.97 -1.02 -9.35
C ALA A 17 -6.30 -0.46 -7.96
N CYS A 18 -5.89 0.78 -7.67
CA CYS A 18 -6.17 1.46 -6.41
C CYS A 18 -7.66 1.83 -6.28
N SER A 19 -8.29 2.32 -7.36
CA SER A 19 -9.71 2.73 -7.30
C SER A 19 -10.65 1.56 -7.03
N LEU A 20 -10.34 0.38 -7.54
CA LEU A 20 -11.14 -0.83 -7.30
C LEU A 20 -11.24 -1.17 -5.80
N LEU A 21 -10.14 -1.08 -5.05
CA LEU A 21 -10.15 -1.28 -3.59
C LEU A 21 -10.66 -0.05 -2.83
N GLY A 22 -10.35 1.14 -3.33
CA GLY A 22 -10.76 2.41 -2.72
C GLY A 22 -12.28 2.54 -2.57
N VAL A 23 -13.05 2.05 -3.54
CA VAL A 23 -14.53 2.04 -3.46
C VAL A 23 -15.02 1.30 -2.20
N PHE A 24 -14.44 0.16 -1.84
CA PHE A 24 -14.83 -0.59 -0.64
C PHE A 24 -14.51 0.17 0.64
N LEU A 25 -13.38 0.86 0.69
CA LEU A 25 -12.98 1.67 1.85
C LEU A 25 -13.90 2.88 2.02
N VAL A 26 -14.26 3.54 0.92
CA VAL A 26 -15.23 4.66 0.96
C VAL A 26 -16.60 4.18 1.42
N LEU A 27 -17.09 3.05 0.93
CA LEU A 27 -18.37 2.47 1.35
C LEU A 27 -18.38 2.08 2.83
N ARG A 28 -17.23 1.76 3.41
CA ARG A 28 -17.06 1.51 4.84
C ARG A 28 -16.82 2.76 5.67
N SER A 29 -16.79 3.94 5.06
CA SER A 29 -16.43 5.21 5.70
C SER A 29 -14.99 5.26 6.27
N MET A 30 -14.11 4.38 5.78
CA MET A 30 -12.72 4.24 6.23
C MET A 30 -11.71 4.83 5.24
N SER A 31 -12.10 5.84 4.47
CA SER A 31 -11.23 6.45 3.44
C SER A 31 -9.93 7.04 4.01
N MET A 32 -9.98 7.61 5.21
CA MET A 32 -8.82 8.18 5.89
C MET A 32 -7.77 7.13 6.28
N LEU A 33 -8.18 5.85 6.44
CA LEU A 33 -7.26 4.76 6.77
C LEU A 33 -6.23 4.52 5.66
N THR A 34 -6.62 4.71 4.40
CA THR A 34 -5.70 4.55 3.27
C THR A 34 -4.57 5.58 3.32
N ASP A 35 -4.92 6.82 3.64
CA ASP A 35 -3.94 7.89 3.80
C ASP A 35 -3.00 7.60 4.99
N ALA A 36 -3.56 7.18 6.11
CA ALA A 36 -2.77 6.80 7.27
C ALA A 36 -1.78 5.67 6.95
N ILE A 37 -2.21 4.62 6.25
CA ILE A 37 -1.33 3.51 5.86
C ILE A 37 -0.20 4.02 4.95
N SER A 38 -0.51 4.86 3.95
CA SER A 38 0.49 5.35 3.00
C SER A 38 1.64 6.09 3.68
N HIS A 39 1.37 6.82 4.74
CA HIS A 39 2.39 7.52 5.52
C HIS A 39 3.09 6.64 6.56
N THR A 40 2.37 5.76 7.25
CA THR A 40 2.95 4.90 8.30
C THR A 40 3.85 3.80 7.75
N VAL A 41 3.64 3.38 6.50
CA VAL A 41 4.51 2.43 5.78
C VAL A 41 5.97 2.90 5.76
N LEU A 42 6.22 4.22 5.81
CA LEU A 42 7.56 4.79 5.90
C LEU A 42 8.36 4.21 7.08
N LEU A 43 7.72 4.00 8.24
CA LEU A 43 8.38 3.40 9.40
C LEU A 43 8.92 2.01 9.09
N GLY A 44 8.12 1.17 8.42
CA GLY A 44 8.54 -0.18 8.03
C GLY A 44 9.68 -0.19 7.01
N ILE A 45 9.64 0.73 6.05
CA ILE A 45 10.71 0.89 5.07
C ILE A 45 12.01 1.29 5.77
N VAL A 46 11.97 2.27 6.66
CA VAL A 46 13.14 2.77 7.40
C VAL A 46 13.74 1.69 8.31
N LEU A 47 12.92 0.96 9.05
CA LEU A 47 13.40 -0.14 9.90
C LEU A 47 14.05 -1.24 9.07
N SER A 48 13.45 -1.61 7.94
CA SER A 48 14.01 -2.61 7.03
C SER A 48 15.30 -2.13 6.38
N PHE A 49 15.38 -0.84 6.05
CA PHE A 49 16.60 -0.23 5.53
C PHE A 49 17.75 -0.29 6.53
N PHE A 50 17.51 -0.07 7.82
CA PHE A 50 18.55 -0.19 8.85
C PHE A 50 19.12 -1.61 8.98
N ILE A 51 18.33 -2.64 8.60
CA ILE A 51 18.79 -4.03 8.60
C ILE A 51 19.60 -4.35 7.33
N THR A 52 19.13 -3.88 6.17
CA THR A 52 19.68 -4.27 4.86
C THR A 52 20.75 -3.33 4.33
N HIS A 53 20.70 -2.05 4.72
CA HIS A 53 21.49 -0.95 4.15
C HIS A 53 21.39 -0.85 2.62
N LYS A 54 20.33 -1.40 2.00
CA LYS A 54 20.08 -1.41 0.55
C LYS A 54 18.63 -1.01 0.28
N LEU A 55 18.41 -0.07 -0.65
CA LEU A 55 17.09 0.38 -1.06
C LEU A 55 16.38 -0.60 -2.01
N ASP A 56 17.13 -1.46 -2.71
CA ASP A 56 16.59 -2.44 -3.65
C ASP A 56 16.22 -3.79 -3.00
N SER A 57 16.26 -3.87 -1.66
CA SER A 57 16.00 -5.11 -0.96
C SER A 57 14.51 -5.44 -0.89
N PRO A 58 14.07 -6.65 -1.23
CA PRO A 58 12.67 -7.07 -1.04
C PRO A 58 12.22 -7.02 0.42
N LEU A 59 13.15 -6.97 1.38
CA LEU A 59 12.82 -6.81 2.79
C LEU A 59 12.12 -5.47 3.10
N LEU A 60 12.34 -4.43 2.27
CA LEU A 60 11.64 -3.15 2.42
C LEU A 60 10.14 -3.32 2.19
N ILE A 61 9.75 -4.14 1.20
CA ILE A 61 8.35 -4.45 0.92
C ILE A 61 7.71 -5.21 2.09
N VAL A 62 8.43 -6.17 2.66
CA VAL A 62 7.97 -6.92 3.84
C VAL A 62 7.77 -6.00 5.04
N GLY A 63 8.75 -5.12 5.31
CA GLY A 63 8.63 -4.15 6.41
C GLY A 63 7.49 -3.16 6.21
N ALA A 64 7.32 -2.66 4.99
CA ALA A 64 6.20 -1.80 4.61
C ALA A 64 4.86 -2.50 4.85
N THR A 65 4.72 -3.75 4.41
CA THR A 65 3.50 -4.53 4.59
C THR A 65 3.19 -4.79 6.07
N LEU A 66 4.19 -5.17 6.86
CA LEU A 66 4.03 -5.41 8.30
C LEU A 66 3.60 -4.14 9.03
N THR A 67 4.18 -2.99 8.67
CA THR A 67 3.80 -1.71 9.30
C THR A 67 2.40 -1.27 8.87
N GLY A 68 2.01 -1.49 7.62
CA GLY A 68 0.64 -1.25 7.17
C GLY A 68 -0.37 -2.11 7.95
N LEU A 69 -0.10 -3.39 8.15
CA LEU A 69 -0.93 -4.28 8.98
C LEU A 69 -0.97 -3.83 10.45
N LEU A 70 0.18 -3.42 11.00
CA LEU A 70 0.26 -2.88 12.35
C LEU A 70 -0.59 -1.63 12.50
N THR A 71 -0.59 -0.74 11.51
CA THR A 71 -1.41 0.48 11.49
C THR A 71 -2.90 0.13 11.60
N VAL A 72 -3.38 -0.78 10.75
CA VAL A 72 -4.78 -1.22 10.78
C VAL A 72 -5.13 -1.84 12.14
N TYR A 73 -4.29 -2.71 12.65
CA TYR A 73 -4.48 -3.36 13.93
C TYR A 73 -4.55 -2.35 15.10
N LEU A 74 -3.65 -1.36 15.14
CA LEU A 74 -3.65 -0.35 16.19
C LEU A 74 -4.88 0.57 16.10
N VAL A 75 -5.31 0.93 14.89
CA VAL A 75 -6.53 1.72 14.68
C VAL A 75 -7.75 0.95 15.17
N GLU A 76 -7.86 -0.35 14.84
CA GLU A 76 -8.97 -1.20 15.27
C GLU A 76 -9.02 -1.34 16.78
N VAL A 77 -7.90 -1.67 17.43
CA VAL A 77 -7.81 -1.78 18.90
C VAL A 77 -8.19 -0.47 19.58
N LEU A 78 -7.74 0.66 19.05
CA LEU A 78 -8.03 1.97 19.64
C LEU A 78 -9.50 2.37 19.44
N SER A 79 -10.06 2.08 18.27
CA SER A 79 -11.48 2.32 17.96
C SER A 79 -12.41 1.43 18.80
N ASP A 80 -12.07 0.15 18.96
CA ASP A 80 -12.87 -0.80 19.76
C ASP A 80 -12.89 -0.48 21.25
N SER A 81 -11.89 0.28 21.74
CA SER A 81 -11.87 0.75 23.12
C SER A 81 -13.04 1.69 23.46
N LYS A 82 -13.73 2.22 22.44
CA LYS A 82 -14.82 3.21 22.52
C LYS A 82 -14.43 4.53 23.23
N LEU A 83 -13.14 4.72 23.51
CA LEU A 83 -12.63 5.96 24.10
C LEU A 83 -12.53 7.08 23.07
N VAL A 84 -12.30 6.72 21.82
CA VAL A 84 -12.17 7.65 20.69
C VAL A 84 -12.99 7.16 19.49
N LYS A 85 -13.39 8.11 18.64
CA LYS A 85 -14.03 7.79 17.37
C LYS A 85 -12.98 7.26 16.39
N GLU A 86 -13.41 6.48 15.39
CA GLU A 86 -12.55 5.84 14.39
C GLU A 86 -11.60 6.83 13.70
N ASP A 87 -12.12 7.98 13.23
CA ASP A 87 -11.28 9.02 12.60
C ASP A 87 -10.20 9.56 13.56
N ALA A 88 -10.52 9.71 14.84
CA ALA A 88 -9.55 10.15 15.84
C ALA A 88 -8.50 9.05 16.12
N ALA A 89 -8.90 7.78 16.13
CA ALA A 89 -7.99 6.66 16.27
C ALA A 89 -6.99 6.61 15.09
N ILE A 90 -7.47 6.80 13.86
CA ILE A 90 -6.63 6.89 12.67
C ILE A 90 -5.60 8.02 12.81
N GLY A 91 -6.04 9.22 13.18
CA GLY A 91 -5.16 10.38 13.35
C GLY A 91 -4.09 10.19 14.43
N ILE A 92 -4.44 9.58 15.56
CA ILE A 92 -3.49 9.29 16.66
C ILE A 92 -2.43 8.28 16.19
N VAL A 93 -2.84 7.17 15.60
CA VAL A 93 -1.92 6.12 15.14
C VAL A 93 -1.00 6.63 14.04
N LEU A 94 -1.55 7.36 13.05
CA LEU A 94 -0.79 8.02 12.01
C LEU A 94 0.29 8.92 12.60
N SER A 95 -0.10 9.83 13.49
CA SER A 95 0.81 10.82 14.06
C SER A 95 1.96 10.17 14.83
N ILE A 96 1.69 9.11 15.59
CA ILE A 96 2.71 8.40 16.36
C ILE A 96 3.69 7.67 15.43
N LEU A 97 3.19 6.81 14.54
CA LEU A 97 4.04 5.98 13.70
C LEU A 97 4.86 6.81 12.70
N PHE A 98 4.23 7.81 12.08
CA PHE A 98 4.92 8.71 11.16
C PHE A 98 5.98 9.56 11.85
N SER A 99 5.69 10.11 13.04
CA SER A 99 6.67 10.88 13.81
C SER A 99 7.90 10.05 14.18
N VAL A 100 7.69 8.79 14.58
CA VAL A 100 8.81 7.87 14.86
C VAL A 100 9.65 7.65 13.60
N ALA A 101 9.02 7.44 12.44
CA ALA A 101 9.73 7.28 11.18
C ALA A 101 10.59 8.51 10.84
N VAL A 102 10.01 9.71 10.93
CA VAL A 102 10.71 10.97 10.65
C VAL A 102 11.88 11.19 11.60
N ILE A 103 11.71 10.93 12.90
CA ILE A 103 12.79 11.04 13.89
C ILE A 103 13.92 10.05 13.57
N LEU A 104 13.60 8.82 13.19
CA LEU A 104 14.61 7.83 12.83
C LEU A 104 15.39 8.26 11.58
N ILE A 105 14.72 8.74 10.55
CA ILE A 105 15.36 9.28 9.34
C ILE A 105 16.27 10.45 9.72
N SER A 106 15.74 11.45 10.40
CA SER A 106 16.47 12.67 10.74
C SER A 106 17.73 12.39 11.58
N LYS A 107 17.67 11.43 12.50
CA LYS A 107 18.78 11.15 13.42
C LYS A 107 19.84 10.21 12.84
N TYR A 108 19.45 9.22 12.04
CA TYR A 108 20.34 8.13 11.64
C TYR A 108 20.68 8.13 10.16
N THR A 109 19.99 8.90 9.32
CA THR A 109 20.26 8.96 7.87
C THR A 109 20.77 10.31 7.40
N ALA A 110 21.26 11.14 8.31
CA ALA A 110 21.82 12.48 7.98
C ALA A 110 22.94 12.45 6.91
N ASN A 111 23.65 11.32 6.76
CA ASN A 111 24.70 11.11 5.76
C ASN A 111 24.23 10.41 4.47
N ILE A 112 22.96 9.99 4.41
CA ILE A 112 22.36 9.32 3.26
C ILE A 112 21.19 10.18 2.85
N HIS A 113 21.18 10.67 1.61
CA HIS A 113 20.06 11.45 1.09
C HIS A 113 18.81 10.55 0.91
N LEU A 114 18.24 10.08 2.04
CA LEU A 114 16.91 9.50 2.08
C LEU A 114 15.91 10.64 2.17
N ASP A 115 15.50 11.13 1.00
CA ASP A 115 14.40 12.08 0.93
C ASP A 115 13.07 11.32 1.18
N ILE A 116 12.31 11.83 2.13
CA ILE A 116 11.01 11.23 2.53
C ILE A 116 10.08 11.14 1.33
N ASP A 117 10.04 12.17 0.50
CA ASP A 117 9.16 12.22 -0.66
C ASP A 117 9.56 11.18 -1.70
N THR A 118 10.85 10.99 -1.95
CA THR A 118 11.35 9.96 -2.87
C THR A 118 11.05 8.55 -2.36
N VAL A 119 11.14 8.32 -1.06
CA VAL A 119 10.85 7.00 -0.46
C VAL A 119 9.36 6.68 -0.49
N LEU A 120 8.48 7.66 -0.21
CA LEU A 120 7.04 7.46 -0.18
C LEU A 120 6.38 7.49 -1.55
N LEU A 121 6.75 8.46 -2.38
CA LEU A 121 6.09 8.70 -3.66
C LEU A 121 6.78 7.98 -4.82
N GLY A 122 8.09 7.69 -4.66
CA GLY A 122 8.92 7.20 -5.76
C GLY A 122 9.01 8.22 -6.89
N GLU A 123 9.78 7.90 -7.90
CA GLU A 123 9.90 8.74 -9.09
C GLU A 123 9.38 8.02 -10.33
N ILE A 124 8.11 8.21 -10.64
CA ILE A 124 7.46 7.61 -11.81
C ILE A 124 8.14 7.98 -13.14
N ALA A 125 8.85 9.12 -13.15
CA ALA A 125 9.62 9.57 -14.31
C ALA A 125 10.75 8.59 -14.70
N PHE A 126 11.33 7.88 -13.75
CA PHE A 126 12.36 6.89 -13.99
C PHE A 126 11.85 5.47 -14.24
N ALA A 127 10.55 5.23 -14.06
CA ALA A 127 9.94 3.91 -14.25
C ALA A 127 10.21 3.28 -15.65
N PRO A 128 10.28 4.02 -16.77
CA PRO A 128 10.59 3.46 -18.08
C PRO A 128 12.00 2.90 -18.21
N PHE A 129 12.94 3.37 -17.38
CA PHE A 129 14.36 2.97 -17.43
C PHE A 129 14.62 1.66 -16.68
N HIS A 130 13.76 1.31 -15.72
CA HIS A 130 13.80 0.02 -15.04
C HIS A 130 13.03 -1.01 -15.85
N THR A 131 13.75 -1.88 -16.54
CA THR A 131 13.17 -2.92 -17.41
C THR A 131 13.47 -4.31 -16.90
N THR A 132 12.48 -5.20 -17.00
CA THR A 132 12.60 -6.64 -16.73
C THR A 132 12.48 -7.38 -18.04
N GLU A 133 13.33 -8.39 -18.26
CA GLU A 133 13.24 -9.27 -19.43
C GLU A 133 12.23 -10.40 -19.14
N ILE A 134 11.14 -10.39 -19.90
CA ILE A 134 10.12 -11.44 -19.85
C ILE A 134 9.98 -12.03 -21.26
N PHE A 135 10.23 -13.31 -21.40
CA PHE A 135 10.17 -14.03 -22.70
C PHE A 135 11.00 -13.37 -23.82
N GLY A 136 12.15 -12.75 -23.47
CA GLY A 136 13.03 -12.09 -24.45
C GLY A 136 12.61 -10.68 -24.85
N PHE A 137 11.55 -10.12 -24.26
CA PHE A 137 11.13 -8.74 -24.44
C PHE A 137 11.49 -7.89 -23.22
N LYS A 138 12.09 -6.73 -23.45
CA LYS A 138 12.34 -5.73 -22.39
C LYS A 138 11.08 -4.92 -22.14
N ILE A 139 10.45 -5.17 -21.01
CA ILE A 139 9.22 -4.49 -20.57
C ILE A 139 9.54 -3.67 -19.31
N ALA A 140 8.97 -2.46 -19.19
CA ALA A 140 9.15 -1.66 -18.01
C ALA A 140 8.60 -2.40 -16.76
N THR A 141 9.44 -2.54 -15.73
CA THR A 141 9.10 -3.26 -14.49
C THR A 141 7.83 -2.71 -13.84
N GLY A 142 7.60 -1.39 -13.94
CA GLY A 142 6.39 -0.74 -13.45
C GLY A 142 5.10 -1.25 -14.12
N LEU A 143 5.13 -1.58 -15.42
CA LEU A 143 3.97 -2.18 -16.11
C LEU A 143 3.69 -3.59 -15.60
N VAL A 144 4.73 -4.38 -15.41
CA VAL A 144 4.61 -5.77 -14.91
C VAL A 144 4.01 -5.77 -13.50
N ASN A 145 4.56 -4.95 -12.61
CA ASN A 145 4.08 -4.83 -11.25
C ASN A 145 2.66 -4.25 -11.18
N GLY A 146 2.36 -3.21 -11.96
CA GLY A 146 1.02 -2.63 -12.02
C GLY A 146 -0.02 -3.64 -12.50
N PHE A 147 0.31 -4.43 -13.52
CA PHE A 147 -0.57 -5.50 -13.99
C PHE A 147 -0.74 -6.62 -12.96
N ALA A 148 0.34 -7.04 -12.30
CA ALA A 148 0.28 -8.04 -11.24
C ALA A 148 -0.62 -7.59 -10.08
N ILE A 149 -0.49 -6.35 -9.62
CA ILE A 149 -1.34 -5.77 -8.57
C ILE A 149 -2.80 -5.73 -9.02
N LEU A 150 -3.08 -5.31 -10.25
CA LEU A 150 -4.45 -5.29 -10.79
C LEU A 150 -5.08 -6.68 -10.78
N VAL A 151 -4.34 -7.71 -11.22
CA VAL A 151 -4.81 -9.11 -11.23
C VAL A 151 -5.08 -9.59 -9.81
N VAL A 152 -4.19 -9.31 -8.86
CA VAL A 152 -4.38 -9.69 -7.45
C VAL A 152 -5.63 -9.01 -6.88
N ASN A 153 -5.84 -7.73 -7.15
CA ASN A 153 -7.02 -7.00 -6.68
C ASN A 153 -8.32 -7.55 -7.28
N LEU A 154 -8.34 -7.85 -8.58
CA LEU A 154 -9.50 -8.47 -9.23
C LEU A 154 -9.80 -9.85 -8.65
N LEU A 155 -8.78 -10.66 -8.41
CA LEU A 155 -8.92 -11.98 -7.81
C LEU A 155 -9.49 -11.87 -6.39
N PHE A 156 -8.96 -10.94 -5.58
CA PHE A 156 -9.46 -10.69 -4.23
C PHE A 156 -10.93 -10.27 -4.24
N ILE A 157 -11.31 -9.33 -5.10
CA ILE A 157 -12.69 -8.86 -5.25
C ILE A 157 -13.60 -10.02 -5.68
N THR A 158 -13.18 -10.81 -6.65
CA THR A 158 -13.97 -11.95 -7.14
C THR A 158 -14.20 -12.98 -6.04
N LEU A 159 -13.15 -13.34 -5.29
CA LEU A 159 -13.26 -14.26 -4.16
C LEU A 159 -14.19 -13.73 -3.05
N PHE A 160 -14.10 -12.43 -2.78
CA PHE A 160 -14.98 -11.77 -1.82
C PHE A 160 -16.45 -11.83 -2.25
N PHE A 161 -16.74 -11.53 -3.52
CA PHE A 161 -18.09 -11.61 -4.08
C PHE A 161 -18.64 -13.04 -4.06
N ILE A 162 -17.84 -14.04 -4.43
CA ILE A 162 -18.24 -15.45 -4.40
C ILE A 162 -18.58 -15.86 -2.96
N LYS A 163 -17.74 -15.50 -1.99
CA LYS A 163 -17.98 -15.81 -0.58
C LYS A 163 -19.25 -15.13 -0.06
N PHE A 164 -19.45 -13.87 -0.40
CA PHE A 164 -20.62 -13.08 -0.01
C PHE A 164 -21.91 -13.67 -0.59
N TYR A 165 -21.90 -14.02 -1.88
CA TYR A 165 -23.03 -14.65 -2.55
C TYR A 165 -23.39 -16.00 -1.93
N ASN A 166 -22.41 -16.85 -1.67
CA ASN A 166 -22.61 -18.14 -1.02
C ASN A 166 -23.18 -17.99 0.40
N THR A 167 -22.72 -16.99 1.15
CA THR A 167 -23.24 -16.73 2.51
C THR A 167 -24.69 -16.28 2.48
N ILE A 168 -25.08 -15.40 1.56
CA ILE A 168 -26.48 -14.96 1.39
C ILE A 168 -27.36 -16.13 0.94
N PHE A 169 -26.87 -16.92 -0.01
CA PHE A 169 -27.60 -18.09 -0.52
C PHE A 169 -27.87 -19.13 0.60
N LEU A 170 -26.87 -19.44 1.41
CA LEU A 170 -27.02 -20.33 2.58
C LEU A 170 -27.99 -19.73 3.60
N PHE A 171 -27.90 -18.43 3.88
CA PHE A 171 -28.84 -17.77 4.79
C PHE A 171 -30.30 -17.84 4.30
N HIS A 172 -30.51 -17.76 2.99
CA HIS A 172 -31.86 -17.89 2.38
C HIS A 172 -32.38 -19.33 2.44
N LEU A 173 -31.52 -20.34 2.28
CA LEU A 173 -31.87 -21.76 2.39
C LEU A 173 -32.21 -22.17 3.84
N TYR A 174 -31.57 -21.59 4.85
CA TYR A 174 -31.83 -21.89 6.25
C TYR A 174 -33.07 -21.19 6.82
N LYS A 175 -33.68 -20.27 6.10
CA LYS A 175 -34.84 -19.49 6.52
C LYS A 175 -36.18 -20.11 6.07
N PHE A 176 -36.14 -21.22 5.32
CA PHE A 176 -37.26 -22.09 4.95
C PHE A 176 -37.07 -23.47 5.55
#